data_c6cb75d16d70a278543be3aa7fcba8c1
#
_entry.id   c6cb75d16d70a278543be3aa7fcba8c1
#
_cell.length_a   1.000
_cell.length_b   1.000
_cell.length_c   1.000
_cell.angle_alpha   90.00
_cell.angle_beta   90.00
_cell.angle_gamma   90.00
#
_symmetry.space_group_name_H-M   'P 1'
#
loop_
_entity.id
_entity.type
_entity.pdbx_description
1 polymer ?
#
loop_
_entity_poly.entity_id
_entity_poly.type
_entity_poly.pdbx_seq_one_letter_code
_entity_poly.pdbx_strand_id
1 'polypeptide(L)'
;MKLFNTYIFLVILLTYSTEELRASDGLSINTKGGVYIHKMEKSDLNSDILLNNEKLLTIEYKNNVFLIYGIPYDSPLGENNLKIKINSNISYLNFNIQDKNFDTQHINVSSKYISPGIDSQKRISLERKNLIKAKDIWHNESPDLKFIIPANGIITGKFGTKRFYNGKEGNFHNGLDVAAERGSPIISPSRGKVILTGNYYYNGKFIILDHGKGLKSIFIHLDEILVKKGEIISKGDLIGKIGNTGKSSGPHLHWSLMLNKTYIDPEYFLENRIIDYFSLKLE
;
A
#
# COMPACT_ATOMS: atom_id res chain seq x y z
N MET A 1 -21.29 63.60 -41.48
CA MET A 1 -20.34 63.43 -40.36
C MET A 1 -20.86 62.29 -39.52
N LYS A 2 -20.36 61.06 -39.77
CA LYS A 2 -20.78 59.81 -39.08
C LYS A 2 -19.73 59.46 -38.06
N LEU A 3 -20.11 59.50 -36.79
CA LEU A 3 -19.29 59.01 -35.67
C LEU A 3 -19.27 57.47 -35.67
N PHE A 4 -18.08 56.88 -35.80
CA PHE A 4 -17.85 55.48 -35.57
C PHE A 4 -17.59 55.27 -34.07
N ASN A 5 -18.49 54.54 -33.40
CA ASN A 5 -18.32 54.06 -32.06
C ASN A 5 -17.52 52.74 -32.11
N THR A 6 -16.27 52.78 -31.69
CA THR A 6 -15.44 51.61 -31.58
C THR A 6 -15.65 51.00 -30.18
N TYR A 7 -16.35 49.87 -30.10
CA TYR A 7 -16.45 49.07 -28.90
C TYR A 7 -15.16 48.26 -28.75
N ILE A 8 -14.35 48.61 -27.75
CA ILE A 8 -13.20 47.78 -27.32
C ILE A 8 -13.77 46.65 -26.44
N PHE A 9 -13.81 45.44 -27.00
CA PHE A 9 -14.02 44.22 -26.18
C PHE A 9 -12.75 43.92 -25.42
N LEU A 10 -12.76 44.18 -24.11
CA LEU A 10 -11.73 43.75 -23.18
C LEU A 10 -11.93 42.25 -22.92
N VAL A 11 -11.16 41.41 -23.64
CA VAL A 11 -11.10 39.98 -23.34
C VAL A 11 -10.22 39.82 -22.10
N ILE A 12 -10.87 39.68 -20.94
CA ILE A 12 -10.17 39.23 -19.72
C ILE A 12 -9.90 37.76 -19.91
N LEU A 13 -8.67 37.41 -20.33
CA LEU A 13 -8.11 36.09 -20.25
C LEU A 13 -7.89 35.80 -18.76
N LEU A 14 -8.84 35.12 -18.14
CA LEU A 14 -8.62 34.40 -16.87
C LEU A 14 -7.64 33.27 -17.14
N THR A 15 -6.36 33.55 -17.00
CA THR A 15 -5.33 32.52 -16.84
C THR A 15 -5.54 31.87 -15.48
N TYR A 16 -6.42 30.87 -15.41
CA TYR A 16 -6.36 29.94 -14.29
C TYR A 16 -4.97 29.30 -14.33
N SER A 17 -4.23 29.50 -13.27
CA SER A 17 -2.91 28.86 -13.16
C SER A 17 -3.12 27.35 -13.26
N THR A 18 -2.28 26.69 -14.04
CA THR A 18 -2.31 25.23 -14.20
C THR A 18 -2.06 24.50 -12.87
N GLU A 19 -1.61 25.21 -11.84
CA GLU A 19 -1.47 24.74 -10.45
C GLU A 19 -2.81 24.56 -9.73
N GLU A 20 -3.79 25.45 -9.89
CA GLU A 20 -5.12 25.27 -9.28
C GLU A 20 -5.92 24.13 -9.90
N LEU A 21 -5.78 23.87 -11.19
CA LEU A 21 -6.45 22.73 -11.86
C LEU A 21 -5.81 21.37 -11.47
N ARG A 22 -4.51 21.33 -11.16
CA ARG A 22 -3.84 20.13 -10.64
C ARG A 22 -4.11 19.89 -9.15
N ALA A 23 -4.41 20.92 -8.38
CA ALA A 23 -4.76 20.79 -6.97
C ALA A 23 -6.22 20.33 -6.74
N SER A 24 -7.14 20.49 -7.69
CA SER A 24 -8.56 20.15 -7.51
C SER A 24 -8.91 18.68 -7.79
N ASP A 25 -8.10 17.95 -8.56
CA ASP A 25 -8.18 16.48 -8.71
C ASP A 25 -7.15 15.77 -7.82
N GLY A 26 -6.69 16.44 -6.77
CA GLY A 26 -5.59 16.07 -5.91
C GLY A 26 -5.77 14.70 -5.26
N LEU A 27 -5.04 13.73 -5.75
CA LEU A 27 -4.71 12.51 -5.01
C LEU A 27 -3.94 12.91 -3.74
N SER A 28 -4.67 13.32 -2.70
CA SER A 28 -4.06 13.38 -1.39
C SER A 28 -3.67 11.97 -1.00
N ILE A 29 -2.38 11.73 -0.88
CA ILE A 29 -1.84 10.45 -0.41
C ILE A 29 -1.76 10.41 1.12
N ASN A 30 -1.95 11.55 1.80
CA ASN A 30 -2.00 11.67 3.25
C ASN A 30 -3.41 11.33 3.78
N THR A 31 -3.86 10.11 3.57
CA THR A 31 -5.16 9.61 4.02
C THR A 31 -4.97 8.39 4.92
N LYS A 32 -6.03 7.94 5.60
CA LYS A 32 -6.01 6.65 6.29
C LYS A 32 -5.61 5.53 5.34
N GLY A 33 -4.57 4.76 5.69
CA GLY A 33 -3.99 3.74 4.81
C GLY A 33 -3.18 4.30 3.63
N GLY A 34 -2.95 5.59 3.59
CA GLY A 34 -2.07 6.24 2.63
C GLY A 34 -0.62 6.31 3.08
N VAL A 35 0.12 7.26 2.53
CA VAL A 35 1.52 7.50 2.90
C VAL A 35 1.77 8.98 3.13
N TYR A 36 2.60 9.29 4.11
CA TYR A 36 3.17 10.62 4.31
C TYR A 36 4.59 10.64 3.76
N ILE A 37 4.90 11.63 2.94
CA ILE A 37 6.21 11.82 2.33
C ILE A 37 6.81 13.14 2.81
N HIS A 38 8.00 13.03 3.41
CA HIS A 38 8.73 14.18 3.91
C HIS A 38 10.09 14.31 3.21
N LYS A 39 10.40 15.49 2.70
CA LYS A 39 11.73 15.80 2.15
C LYS A 39 12.70 16.00 3.29
N MET A 40 13.77 15.22 3.30
CA MET A 40 14.83 15.22 4.31
C MET A 40 16.04 16.01 3.84
N GLU A 41 16.93 16.36 4.77
CA GLU A 41 18.24 16.87 4.41
C GLU A 41 19.08 15.77 3.74
N LYS A 42 19.94 16.14 2.79
CA LYS A 42 20.78 15.17 2.06
C LYS A 42 21.73 14.40 2.97
N SER A 43 22.17 15.01 4.06
CA SER A 43 22.99 14.40 5.11
C SER A 43 22.30 13.21 5.80
N ASP A 44 20.95 13.13 5.74
CA ASP A 44 20.17 12.11 6.42
C ASP A 44 20.02 10.80 5.61
N LEU A 45 20.53 10.75 4.38
CA LEU A 45 20.40 9.56 3.50
C LEU A 45 20.88 8.27 4.16
N ASN A 46 21.96 8.34 4.91
CA ASN A 46 22.56 7.19 5.60
C ASN A 46 22.27 7.18 7.10
N SER A 47 21.37 8.04 7.56
CA SER A 47 20.99 8.11 8.97
C SER A 47 20.00 7.01 9.36
N ASP A 48 20.12 6.50 10.58
CA ASP A 48 19.08 5.67 11.17
C ASP A 48 17.91 6.56 11.59
N ILE A 49 16.82 6.46 10.83
CA ILE A 49 15.58 7.19 11.13
C ILE A 49 14.59 6.21 11.75
N LEU A 50 14.25 6.47 12.99
CA LEU A 50 13.47 5.56 13.82
C LEU A 50 12.17 6.21 14.30
N LEU A 51 11.08 5.45 14.24
CA LEU A 51 9.83 5.71 14.93
C LEU A 51 9.61 4.58 15.94
N ASN A 52 9.55 4.89 17.24
CA ASN A 52 9.38 3.87 18.29
C ASN A 52 10.37 2.70 18.18
N ASN A 53 11.64 2.99 17.88
CA ASN A 53 12.73 2.04 17.61
C ASN A 53 12.59 1.19 16.34
N GLU A 54 11.61 1.47 15.48
CA GLU A 54 11.44 0.82 14.18
C GLU A 54 12.01 1.73 13.08
N LYS A 55 12.79 1.14 12.16
CA LYS A 55 13.36 1.88 11.02
C LYS A 55 12.27 2.32 10.06
N LEU A 56 12.40 3.53 9.52
CA LEU A 56 11.52 4.07 8.49
C LEU A 56 12.18 4.01 7.10
N LEU A 57 11.36 3.90 6.08
CA LEU A 57 11.80 3.90 4.68
C LEU A 57 12.30 5.29 4.29
N THR A 58 13.57 5.35 3.87
CA THR A 58 14.16 6.51 3.19
C THR A 58 14.62 6.12 1.80
N ILE A 59 14.43 6.99 0.83
CA ILE A 59 14.91 6.81 -0.54
C ILE A 59 15.59 8.07 -1.05
N GLU A 60 16.46 7.89 -2.04
CA GLU A 60 16.98 8.99 -2.84
C GLU A 60 16.21 9.06 -4.17
N TYR A 61 15.75 10.26 -4.53
CA TYR A 61 15.10 10.53 -5.81
C TYR A 61 15.53 11.91 -6.33
N LYS A 62 16.10 11.97 -7.54
CA LYS A 62 16.62 13.21 -8.17
C LYS A 62 17.50 14.04 -7.22
N ASN A 63 18.48 13.40 -6.60
CA ASN A 63 19.41 14.00 -5.63
C ASN A 63 18.77 14.57 -4.35
N ASN A 64 17.52 14.23 -4.05
CA ASN A 64 16.83 14.56 -2.80
C ASN A 64 16.53 13.29 -2.02
N VAL A 65 16.53 13.40 -0.69
CA VAL A 65 16.19 12.32 0.23
C VAL A 65 14.76 12.49 0.70
N PHE A 66 13.99 11.40 0.68
CA PHE A 66 12.61 11.38 1.15
C PHE A 66 12.43 10.29 2.19
N LEU A 67 11.79 10.64 3.28
CA LEU A 67 11.18 9.73 4.23
C LEU A 67 9.78 9.37 3.74
N ILE A 68 9.43 8.08 3.75
CA ILE A 68 8.09 7.59 3.43
C ILE A 68 7.54 6.86 4.65
N TYR A 69 6.42 7.34 5.17
CA TYR A 69 5.73 6.76 6.31
C TYR A 69 4.34 6.26 5.90
N GLY A 70 4.07 4.98 6.09
CA GLY A 70 2.74 4.41 5.89
C GLY A 70 1.80 4.82 7.01
N ILE A 71 0.70 5.46 6.68
CA ILE A 71 -0.29 5.96 7.63
C ILE A 71 -1.23 4.82 8.04
N PRO A 72 -1.33 4.44 9.33
CA PRO A 72 -2.27 3.42 9.77
C PRO A 72 -3.73 3.77 9.44
N TYR A 73 -4.54 2.76 9.14
CA TYR A 73 -5.96 2.94 8.82
C TYR A 73 -6.77 3.57 9.96
N ASP A 74 -6.38 3.31 11.20
CA ASP A 74 -7.01 3.82 12.43
C ASP A 74 -6.45 5.17 12.92
N SER A 75 -5.56 5.80 12.15
CA SER A 75 -5.03 7.13 12.49
C SER A 75 -6.14 8.17 12.62
N PRO A 76 -6.02 9.10 13.58
CA PRO A 76 -6.97 10.21 13.73
C PRO A 76 -6.87 11.16 12.50
N LEU A 77 -8.01 11.72 12.11
CA LEU A 77 -8.06 12.75 11.07
C LEU A 77 -7.52 14.08 11.59
N GLY A 78 -7.13 14.96 10.67
CA GLY A 78 -6.59 16.28 10.97
C GLY A 78 -5.09 16.28 11.25
N GLU A 79 -4.65 17.21 12.07
CA GLU A 79 -3.23 17.38 12.37
C GLU A 79 -2.65 16.21 13.18
N ASN A 80 -1.54 15.68 12.70
CA ASN A 80 -0.79 14.59 13.30
C ASN A 80 0.67 14.98 13.44
N ASN A 81 1.32 14.42 14.47
CA ASN A 81 2.73 14.63 14.74
C ASN A 81 3.47 13.30 14.80
N LEU A 82 4.49 13.17 14.00
CA LEU A 82 5.37 12.00 13.97
C LEU A 82 6.66 12.33 14.70
N LYS A 83 6.84 11.80 15.92
CA LYS A 83 8.07 11.93 16.69
C LYS A 83 9.07 10.89 16.19
N ILE A 84 10.07 11.32 15.45
CA ILE A 84 11.14 10.46 14.93
C ILE A 84 12.46 10.74 15.62
N LYS A 85 13.34 9.75 15.59
CA LYS A 85 14.73 9.88 16.00
C LYS A 85 15.62 9.76 14.77
N ILE A 86 16.42 10.79 14.50
CA ILE A 86 17.43 10.81 13.45
C ILE A 86 18.78 10.69 14.12
N ASN A 87 19.45 9.53 13.96
CA ASN A 87 20.62 9.17 14.75
C ASN A 87 20.36 9.27 16.26
N SER A 88 20.86 10.31 16.92
CA SER A 88 20.64 10.57 18.37
C SER A 88 19.67 11.71 18.65
N ASN A 89 19.23 12.46 17.63
CA ASN A 89 18.40 13.65 17.79
C ASN A 89 16.92 13.32 17.61
N ILE A 90 16.07 14.00 18.38
CA ILE A 90 14.61 13.90 18.25
C ILE A 90 14.13 15.00 17.30
N SER A 91 13.30 14.63 16.34
CA SER A 91 12.65 15.53 15.40
C SER A 91 11.15 15.28 15.37
N TYR A 92 10.37 16.32 15.01
CA TYR A 92 8.90 16.24 14.95
C TYR A 92 8.46 16.63 13.54
N LEU A 93 7.72 15.74 12.88
CA LEU A 93 7.17 15.97 11.56
C LEU A 93 5.66 16.14 11.68
N ASN A 94 5.16 17.33 11.35
CA ASN A 94 3.74 17.63 11.37
C ASN A 94 3.14 17.40 9.98
N PHE A 95 1.99 16.75 9.93
CA PHE A 95 1.24 16.52 8.69
C PHE A 95 -0.24 16.36 8.98
N ASN A 96 -1.06 16.62 7.96
CA ASN A 96 -2.50 16.51 8.07
C ASN A 96 -2.99 15.23 7.40
N ILE A 97 -3.84 14.45 8.07
CA ILE A 97 -4.50 13.27 7.52
C ILE A 97 -5.91 13.66 7.09
N GLN A 98 -6.14 13.54 5.78
CA GLN A 98 -7.43 13.85 5.17
C GLN A 98 -8.38 12.66 5.27
N ASP A 99 -9.67 12.95 5.30
CA ASP A 99 -10.69 11.91 5.24
C ASP A 99 -10.73 11.25 3.86
N LYS A 100 -11.04 9.97 3.86
CA LYS A 100 -11.25 9.17 2.65
C LYS A 100 -12.50 8.31 2.86
N ASN A 101 -13.44 8.42 1.97
CA ASN A 101 -14.62 7.55 1.99
C ASN A 101 -14.24 6.13 1.58
N PHE A 102 -14.65 5.17 2.38
CA PHE A 102 -14.46 3.75 2.13
C PHE A 102 -15.79 3.05 1.90
N ASP A 103 -15.83 2.21 0.89
CA ASP A 103 -17.00 1.39 0.57
C ASP A 103 -17.35 0.43 1.71
N THR A 104 -18.56 -0.13 1.66
CA THR A 104 -19.00 -1.22 2.54
C THR A 104 -19.32 -2.44 1.70
N GLN A 105 -18.86 -3.62 2.15
CA GLN A 105 -19.07 -4.88 1.45
C GLN A 105 -19.59 -5.98 2.39
N HIS A 106 -20.64 -6.67 1.98
CA HIS A 106 -21.19 -7.84 2.66
C HIS A 106 -20.75 -9.11 1.94
N ILE A 107 -20.08 -10.02 2.66
CA ILE A 107 -19.45 -11.21 2.08
C ILE A 107 -19.92 -12.45 2.85
N ASN A 108 -20.33 -13.48 2.12
CA ASN A 108 -20.62 -14.78 2.70
C ASN A 108 -19.39 -15.69 2.60
N VAL A 109 -18.98 -16.23 3.74
CA VAL A 109 -17.88 -17.20 3.85
C VAL A 109 -18.30 -18.39 4.68
N SER A 110 -17.59 -19.51 4.56
CA SER A 110 -17.83 -20.69 5.39
C SER A 110 -17.77 -20.33 6.88
N SER A 111 -18.73 -20.83 7.67
CA SER A 111 -18.86 -20.58 9.11
C SER A 111 -17.60 -20.94 9.91
N LYS A 112 -16.80 -21.89 9.44
CA LYS A 112 -15.52 -22.25 10.06
C LYS A 112 -14.56 -21.06 10.17
N TYR A 113 -14.60 -20.10 9.24
CA TYR A 113 -13.75 -18.91 9.27
C TYR A 113 -14.29 -17.80 10.18
N ILE A 114 -15.57 -17.88 10.59
CA ILE A 114 -16.16 -16.94 11.55
C ILE A 114 -15.97 -17.43 13.00
N SER A 115 -16.13 -18.75 13.20
CA SER A 115 -16.01 -19.37 14.52
C SER A 115 -15.14 -20.63 14.42
N PRO A 116 -13.79 -20.46 14.37
CA PRO A 116 -12.88 -21.59 14.26
C PRO A 116 -12.90 -22.45 15.51
N GLY A 117 -12.91 -23.78 15.32
CA GLY A 117 -12.80 -24.73 16.42
C GLY A 117 -11.42 -24.69 17.12
N ILE A 118 -11.31 -25.36 18.28
CA ILE A 118 -10.12 -25.30 19.16
C ILE A 118 -8.80 -25.63 18.43
N ASP A 119 -8.78 -26.67 17.60
CA ASP A 119 -7.56 -27.05 16.88
C ASP A 119 -7.19 -26.03 15.81
N SER A 120 -8.19 -25.45 15.14
CA SER A 120 -7.97 -24.32 14.21
C SER A 120 -7.42 -23.11 14.93
N GLN A 121 -7.88 -22.79 16.15
CA GLN A 121 -7.37 -21.66 16.93
C GLN A 121 -5.89 -21.85 17.32
N LYS A 122 -5.48 -23.05 17.70
CA LYS A 122 -4.08 -23.39 17.97
C LYS A 122 -3.21 -23.16 16.70
N ARG A 123 -3.68 -23.67 15.56
CA ARG A 123 -3.04 -23.49 14.25
C ARG A 123 -2.90 -22.00 13.91
N ILE A 124 -3.98 -21.23 14.00
CA ILE A 124 -4.00 -19.78 13.74
C ILE A 124 -3.00 -19.04 14.62
N SER A 125 -2.89 -19.40 15.90
CA SER A 125 -1.95 -18.78 16.84
C SER A 125 -0.49 -18.99 16.41
N LEU A 126 -0.12 -20.20 15.98
CA LEU A 126 1.23 -20.51 15.49
C LEU A 126 1.53 -19.76 14.17
N GLU A 127 0.59 -19.79 13.24
CA GLU A 127 0.68 -19.10 11.95
C GLU A 127 0.86 -17.58 12.13
N ARG A 128 0.11 -16.99 13.07
CA ARG A 128 0.23 -15.56 13.42
C ARG A 128 1.63 -15.19 13.91
N LYS A 129 2.26 -16.05 14.74
CA LYS A 129 3.64 -15.82 15.20
C LYS A 129 4.62 -15.77 14.02
N ASN A 130 4.46 -16.66 13.04
CA ASN A 130 5.32 -16.69 11.86
C ASN A 130 5.11 -15.45 10.95
N LEU A 131 3.86 -15.00 10.81
CA LEU A 131 3.55 -13.77 10.07
C LEU A 131 4.17 -12.53 10.74
N ILE A 132 4.10 -12.44 12.08
CA ILE A 132 4.73 -11.35 12.84
C ILE A 132 6.24 -11.35 12.58
N LYS A 133 6.91 -12.49 12.73
CA LYS A 133 8.35 -12.61 12.45
C LYS A 133 8.72 -12.19 11.02
N ALA A 134 7.90 -12.55 10.03
CA ALA A 134 8.14 -12.14 8.65
C ALA A 134 7.95 -10.63 8.46
N LYS A 135 6.98 -10.03 9.13
CA LYS A 135 6.74 -8.58 9.10
C LYS A 135 7.89 -7.78 9.73
N ASP A 136 8.58 -8.36 10.72
CA ASP A 136 9.72 -7.75 11.43
C ASP A 136 11.03 -7.77 10.62
N ILE A 137 11.12 -8.56 9.55
CA ILE A 137 12.32 -8.62 8.71
C ILE A 137 12.57 -7.25 8.08
N TRP A 138 13.83 -6.80 8.16
CA TRP A 138 14.32 -5.58 7.55
C TRP A 138 15.52 -5.89 6.64
N HIS A 139 15.45 -5.49 5.38
CA HIS A 139 16.58 -5.46 4.47
C HIS A 139 16.90 -4.02 4.08
N ASN A 140 18.18 -3.67 3.95
CA ASN A 140 18.62 -2.29 3.67
C ASN A 140 18.54 -1.90 2.19
N GLU A 141 18.22 -2.85 1.31
CA GLU A 141 18.07 -2.57 -0.13
C GLU A 141 16.96 -1.56 -0.37
N SER A 142 17.23 -0.58 -1.23
CA SER A 142 16.20 0.39 -1.61
C SER A 142 15.17 -0.24 -2.55
N PRO A 143 13.87 -0.11 -2.25
CA PRO A 143 12.83 -0.64 -3.12
C PRO A 143 12.71 0.15 -4.43
N ASP A 144 12.36 -0.54 -5.52
CA ASP A 144 11.78 0.11 -6.70
C ASP A 144 10.30 0.39 -6.41
N LEU A 145 9.95 1.68 -6.32
CA LEU A 145 8.59 2.13 -6.00
C LEU A 145 7.64 2.16 -7.21
N LYS A 146 8.11 1.80 -8.40
CA LYS A 146 7.30 1.69 -9.63
C LYS A 146 6.67 0.30 -9.70
N PHE A 147 5.53 0.14 -9.04
CA PHE A 147 4.82 -1.13 -9.03
C PHE A 147 3.93 -1.30 -10.26
N ILE A 148 3.76 -2.55 -10.69
CA ILE A 148 2.76 -2.96 -11.68
C ILE A 148 1.66 -3.78 -10.99
N ILE A 149 0.48 -3.85 -11.59
CA ILE A 149 -0.60 -4.68 -11.05
C ILE A 149 -0.20 -6.16 -11.15
N PRO A 150 -0.32 -6.95 -10.05
CA PRO A 150 0.23 -8.30 -10.01
C PRO A 150 -0.62 -9.36 -10.72
N ALA A 151 -1.82 -9.03 -11.16
CA ALA A 151 -2.67 -9.95 -11.91
C ALA A 151 -3.59 -9.19 -12.87
N ASN A 152 -3.89 -9.80 -14.02
CA ASN A 152 -4.89 -9.26 -14.94
C ASN A 152 -6.28 -9.77 -14.51
N GLY A 153 -7.22 -8.84 -14.29
CA GLY A 153 -8.57 -9.17 -13.82
C GLY A 153 -9.40 -7.95 -13.45
N ILE A 154 -10.53 -8.19 -12.81
CA ILE A 154 -11.46 -7.13 -12.39
C ILE A 154 -11.18 -6.79 -10.92
N ILE A 155 -10.99 -5.51 -10.60
CA ILE A 155 -10.88 -5.06 -9.20
C ILE A 155 -12.25 -5.19 -8.55
N THR A 156 -12.37 -6.09 -7.58
CA THR A 156 -13.63 -6.39 -6.86
C THR A 156 -13.62 -5.95 -5.40
N GLY A 157 -12.48 -5.54 -4.88
CA GLY A 157 -12.34 -5.01 -3.53
C GLY A 157 -11.17 -4.05 -3.43
N LYS A 158 -11.44 -2.82 -2.98
CA LYS A 158 -10.43 -1.80 -2.75
C LYS A 158 -9.95 -1.79 -1.30
N PHE A 159 -8.75 -1.25 -1.08
CA PHE A 159 -8.25 -1.02 0.27
C PHE A 159 -9.20 -0.16 1.10
N GLY A 160 -9.32 -0.47 2.39
CA GLY A 160 -10.11 0.31 3.34
C GLY A 160 -11.61 -0.05 3.36
N THR A 161 -12.10 -0.84 2.40
CA THR A 161 -13.52 -1.28 2.37
C THR A 161 -13.91 -1.92 3.71
N LYS A 162 -14.99 -1.44 4.32
CA LYS A 162 -15.59 -2.01 5.53
C LYS A 162 -16.26 -3.33 5.19
N ARG A 163 -15.87 -4.42 5.84
CA ARG A 163 -16.37 -5.76 5.51
C ARG A 163 -17.25 -6.35 6.58
N PHE A 164 -18.40 -6.86 6.18
CA PHE A 164 -19.30 -7.65 7.01
C PHE A 164 -19.29 -9.10 6.51
N TYR A 165 -18.87 -10.02 7.35
CA TYR A 165 -18.83 -11.46 7.03
C TYR A 165 -20.02 -12.18 7.66
N ASN A 166 -20.91 -12.74 6.85
CA ASN A 166 -22.13 -13.40 7.31
C ASN A 166 -22.94 -12.49 8.27
N GLY A 167 -23.03 -11.19 7.96
CA GLY A 167 -23.72 -10.18 8.76
C GLY A 167 -22.96 -9.64 9.99
N LYS A 168 -21.78 -10.17 10.32
CA LYS A 168 -20.94 -9.69 11.41
C LYS A 168 -19.86 -8.75 10.89
N GLU A 169 -19.64 -7.62 11.56
CA GLU A 169 -18.56 -6.71 11.24
C GLU A 169 -17.20 -7.40 11.38
N GLY A 170 -16.37 -7.24 10.37
CA GLY A 170 -15.02 -7.76 10.30
C GLY A 170 -13.98 -6.63 10.27
N ASN A 171 -12.72 -7.00 10.07
CA ASN A 171 -11.67 -6.03 9.83
C ASN A 171 -11.88 -5.36 8.46
N PHE A 172 -11.36 -4.13 8.30
CA PHE A 172 -11.31 -3.47 7.02
C PHE A 172 -10.49 -4.30 5.99
N HIS A 173 -10.78 -4.12 4.72
CA HIS A 173 -10.02 -4.74 3.63
C HIS A 173 -8.63 -4.12 3.51
N ASN A 174 -7.59 -4.88 3.81
CA ASN A 174 -6.21 -4.39 3.92
C ASN A 174 -5.37 -4.57 2.65
N GLY A 175 -6.01 -4.61 1.49
CA GLY A 175 -5.35 -4.78 0.20
C GLY A 175 -6.28 -4.52 -0.98
N LEU A 176 -5.90 -5.04 -2.13
CA LEU A 176 -6.63 -4.97 -3.39
C LEU A 176 -7.04 -6.39 -3.80
N ASP A 177 -8.31 -6.60 -4.12
CA ASP A 177 -8.80 -7.87 -4.67
C ASP A 177 -8.93 -7.78 -6.19
N VAL A 178 -8.26 -8.69 -6.89
CA VAL A 178 -8.31 -8.83 -8.35
C VAL A 178 -8.94 -10.18 -8.67
N ALA A 179 -10.21 -10.16 -9.11
CA ALA A 179 -10.93 -11.36 -9.53
C ALA A 179 -10.51 -11.78 -10.94
N ALA A 180 -10.15 -13.04 -11.08
CA ALA A 180 -9.87 -13.69 -12.37
C ALA A 180 -10.09 -15.20 -12.23
N GLU A 181 -10.03 -15.92 -13.33
CA GLU A 181 -10.18 -17.37 -13.36
C GLU A 181 -9.12 -18.06 -12.49
N ARG A 182 -9.51 -19.15 -11.83
CA ARG A 182 -8.58 -20.00 -11.09
C ARG A 182 -7.46 -20.50 -12.02
N GLY A 183 -6.22 -20.39 -11.57
CA GLY A 183 -5.05 -20.75 -12.38
C GLY A 183 -4.46 -19.59 -13.18
N SER A 184 -5.12 -18.43 -13.25
CA SER A 184 -4.57 -17.22 -13.85
C SER A 184 -3.24 -16.83 -13.22
N PRO A 185 -2.28 -16.29 -13.99
CA PRO A 185 -0.95 -15.96 -13.51
C PRO A 185 -0.96 -14.82 -12.52
N ILE A 186 -0.09 -14.92 -11.50
CA ILE A 186 0.26 -13.84 -10.57
C ILE A 186 1.73 -13.51 -10.80
N ILE A 187 2.02 -12.26 -11.11
CA ILE A 187 3.39 -11.75 -11.32
C ILE A 187 3.83 -10.86 -10.18
N SER A 188 5.14 -10.73 -10.00
CA SER A 188 5.69 -9.81 -9.01
C SER A 188 5.47 -8.35 -9.43
N PRO A 189 4.90 -7.49 -8.55
CA PRO A 189 4.66 -6.10 -8.87
C PRO A 189 5.95 -5.26 -8.92
N SER A 190 7.00 -5.69 -8.25
CA SER A 190 8.31 -5.06 -8.19
C SER A 190 9.37 -6.09 -7.80
N ARG A 191 10.67 -5.74 -7.91
CA ARG A 191 11.76 -6.59 -7.42
C ARG A 191 11.60 -6.83 -5.92
N GLY A 192 11.89 -8.05 -5.48
CA GLY A 192 11.83 -8.40 -4.06
C GLY A 192 12.47 -9.74 -3.73
N LYS A 193 12.54 -10.06 -2.45
CA LYS A 193 12.99 -11.35 -1.93
C LYS A 193 11.82 -12.08 -1.27
N VAL A 194 11.63 -13.34 -1.61
CA VAL A 194 10.62 -14.18 -0.93
C VAL A 194 11.05 -14.43 0.50
N ILE A 195 10.32 -13.90 1.47
CA ILE A 195 10.65 -14.06 2.89
C ILE A 195 9.81 -15.11 3.60
N LEU A 196 8.59 -15.37 3.09
CA LEU A 196 7.72 -16.42 3.62
C LEU A 196 6.76 -16.92 2.54
N THR A 197 6.54 -18.24 2.50
CA THR A 197 5.47 -18.89 1.75
C THR A 197 4.82 -19.96 2.65
N GLY A 198 3.59 -20.32 2.34
CA GLY A 198 2.91 -21.38 3.10
C GLY A 198 1.45 -21.54 2.70
N ASN A 199 0.75 -22.35 3.51
CA ASN A 199 -0.69 -22.54 3.40
C ASN A 199 -1.31 -22.40 4.79
N TYR A 200 -1.84 -21.21 5.09
CA TYR A 200 -2.36 -20.84 6.39
C TYR A 200 -3.89 -20.83 6.43
N TYR A 201 -4.43 -20.92 7.62
CA TYR A 201 -5.87 -21.10 7.82
C TYR A 201 -6.71 -20.02 7.12
N TYR A 202 -6.37 -18.74 7.34
CA TYR A 202 -7.08 -17.64 6.73
C TYR A 202 -6.52 -17.24 5.36
N ASN A 203 -5.21 -17.23 5.21
CA ASN A 203 -4.54 -16.79 3.98
C ASN A 203 -4.68 -17.80 2.84
N GLY A 204 -4.92 -19.09 3.16
CA GLY A 204 -4.72 -20.15 2.19
C GLY A 204 -3.25 -20.23 1.77
N LYS A 205 -2.96 -20.63 0.55
CA LYS A 205 -1.62 -20.54 -0.04
C LYS A 205 -1.26 -19.08 -0.25
N PHE A 206 -0.05 -18.71 0.17
CA PHE A 206 0.36 -17.30 0.15
C PHE A 206 1.87 -17.13 -0.07
N ILE A 207 2.24 -15.92 -0.48
CA ILE A 207 3.62 -15.46 -0.65
C ILE A 207 3.77 -14.11 0.04
N ILE A 208 4.92 -13.88 0.71
CA ILE A 208 5.34 -12.56 1.17
C ILE A 208 6.66 -12.23 0.49
N LEU A 209 6.67 -11.12 -0.27
CA LEU A 209 7.86 -10.52 -0.84
C LEU A 209 8.30 -9.32 0.00
N ASP A 210 9.57 -9.22 0.30
CA ASP A 210 10.21 -8.04 0.88
C ASP A 210 10.92 -7.27 -0.24
N HIS A 211 10.48 -6.04 -0.47
CA HIS A 211 11.04 -5.15 -1.49
C HIS A 211 12.23 -4.33 -0.96
N GLY A 212 12.48 -4.40 0.34
CA GLY A 212 13.50 -3.66 1.05
C GLY A 212 12.94 -2.52 1.92
N LYS A 213 13.74 -2.11 2.91
CA LYS A 213 13.44 -1.02 3.85
C LYS A 213 12.02 -1.07 4.44
N GLY A 214 11.53 -2.29 4.74
CA GLY A 214 10.24 -2.51 5.37
C GLY A 214 9.02 -2.50 4.45
N LEU A 215 9.21 -2.28 3.13
CA LEU A 215 8.13 -2.36 2.14
C LEU A 215 7.93 -3.81 1.71
N LYS A 216 6.71 -4.34 1.86
CA LYS A 216 6.40 -5.76 1.59
C LYS A 216 5.10 -5.93 0.84
N SER A 217 5.07 -6.86 -0.12
CA SER A 217 3.84 -7.36 -0.76
C SER A 217 3.43 -8.70 -0.16
N ILE A 218 2.13 -8.89 0.04
CA ILE A 218 1.51 -10.11 0.55
C ILE A 218 0.45 -10.55 -0.44
N PHE A 219 0.60 -11.76 -0.98
CA PHE A 219 -0.31 -12.37 -1.96
C PHE A 219 -0.97 -13.56 -1.29
N ILE A 220 -2.29 -13.60 -1.22
CA ILE A 220 -3.04 -14.70 -0.56
C ILE A 220 -4.11 -15.28 -1.47
N HIS A 221 -4.69 -16.39 -1.04
CA HIS A 221 -5.71 -17.17 -1.73
C HIS A 221 -5.23 -17.92 -2.98
N LEU A 222 -3.91 -18.12 -3.13
CA LEU A 222 -3.30 -18.73 -4.30
C LEU A 222 -3.79 -20.19 -4.49
N ASP A 223 -3.79 -20.63 -5.76
CA ASP A 223 -3.91 -22.04 -6.12
C ASP A 223 -2.55 -22.73 -6.15
N GLU A 224 -1.53 -22.04 -6.63
CA GLU A 224 -0.17 -22.55 -6.75
C GLU A 224 0.86 -21.48 -6.33
N ILE A 225 1.91 -21.92 -5.63
CA ILE A 225 3.08 -21.11 -5.28
C ILE A 225 4.23 -21.63 -6.17
N LEU A 226 4.81 -20.75 -6.98
CA LEU A 226 5.86 -21.10 -7.96
C LEU A 226 7.26 -20.68 -7.52
N VAL A 227 7.38 -20.07 -6.36
CA VAL A 227 8.63 -19.54 -5.80
C VAL A 227 8.87 -20.10 -4.41
N LYS A 228 10.12 -20.04 -3.93
CA LYS A 228 10.51 -20.53 -2.61
C LYS A 228 11.17 -19.45 -1.75
N LYS A 229 11.09 -19.62 -0.43
CA LYS A 229 11.73 -18.72 0.52
C LYS A 229 13.22 -18.53 0.22
N GLY A 230 13.67 -17.28 0.22
CA GLY A 230 15.06 -16.87 -0.06
C GLY A 230 15.29 -16.48 -1.51
N GLU A 231 14.39 -16.80 -2.43
CA GLU A 231 14.49 -16.48 -3.85
C GLU A 231 14.37 -14.97 -4.09
N ILE A 232 15.20 -14.46 -5.00
CA ILE A 232 15.14 -13.07 -5.49
C ILE A 232 14.28 -13.07 -6.75
N ILE A 233 13.29 -12.21 -6.75
CA ILE A 233 12.27 -12.12 -7.80
C ILE A 233 12.41 -10.76 -8.49
N SER A 234 12.39 -10.76 -9.81
CA SER A 234 12.35 -9.53 -10.60
C SER A 234 10.90 -9.06 -10.79
N LYS A 235 10.72 -7.77 -11.09
CA LYS A 235 9.41 -7.25 -11.49
C LYS A 235 8.93 -7.96 -12.76
N GLY A 236 7.67 -8.44 -12.75
CA GLY A 236 7.06 -9.18 -13.83
C GLY A 236 7.29 -10.70 -13.82
N ASP A 237 8.17 -11.21 -12.94
CA ASP A 237 8.37 -12.66 -12.82
C ASP A 237 7.09 -13.34 -12.31
N LEU A 238 6.80 -14.52 -12.87
CA LEU A 238 5.67 -15.36 -12.46
C LEU A 238 5.96 -15.97 -11.08
N ILE A 239 5.11 -15.67 -10.10
CA ILE A 239 5.30 -16.10 -8.70
C ILE A 239 4.25 -17.10 -8.22
N GLY A 240 3.10 -17.18 -8.87
CA GLY A 240 2.01 -18.07 -8.46
C GLY A 240 0.82 -18.03 -9.39
N LYS A 241 -0.25 -18.69 -8.98
CA LYS A 241 -1.52 -18.72 -9.71
C LYS A 241 -2.69 -18.37 -8.80
N ILE A 242 -3.68 -17.65 -9.34
CA ILE A 242 -4.92 -17.29 -8.65
C ILE A 242 -5.69 -18.53 -8.22
N GLY A 243 -6.18 -18.52 -7.00
CA GLY A 243 -6.96 -19.60 -6.43
C GLY A 243 -8.16 -19.14 -5.63
N ASN A 244 -8.62 -20.02 -4.75
CA ASN A 244 -9.72 -19.80 -3.82
C ASN A 244 -9.43 -20.52 -2.49
N THR A 245 -8.18 -20.47 -2.03
CA THR A 245 -7.75 -21.13 -0.78
C THR A 245 -7.89 -20.22 0.42
N GLY A 246 -8.03 -20.78 1.62
CA GLY A 246 -8.22 -20.00 2.85
C GLY A 246 -9.62 -19.37 2.96
N LYS A 247 -9.69 -18.19 3.62
CA LYS A 247 -10.94 -17.44 3.81
C LYS A 247 -11.25 -16.60 2.56
N SER A 248 -11.80 -17.24 1.56
CA SER A 248 -12.19 -16.62 0.28
C SER A 248 -13.62 -17.03 -0.10
N SER A 249 -14.34 -16.19 -0.85
CA SER A 249 -15.69 -16.43 -1.36
C SER A 249 -15.70 -16.88 -2.83
N GLY A 250 -14.62 -16.70 -3.56
CA GLY A 250 -14.49 -17.07 -4.97
C GLY A 250 -13.05 -16.87 -5.48
N PRO A 251 -12.72 -17.29 -6.70
CA PRO A 251 -11.38 -17.14 -7.24
C PRO A 251 -10.97 -15.67 -7.38
N HIS A 252 -9.91 -15.27 -6.69
CA HIS A 252 -9.31 -13.94 -6.79
C HIS A 252 -7.90 -13.94 -6.19
N LEU A 253 -7.09 -12.97 -6.58
CA LEU A 253 -5.90 -12.57 -5.85
C LEU A 253 -6.28 -11.49 -4.85
N HIS A 254 -5.96 -11.68 -3.57
CA HIS A 254 -5.84 -10.56 -2.63
C HIS A 254 -4.37 -10.17 -2.52
N TRP A 255 -4.08 -8.91 -2.83
CA TRP A 255 -2.74 -8.32 -2.74
C TRP A 255 -2.72 -7.17 -1.75
N SER A 256 -1.98 -7.33 -0.65
CA SER A 256 -1.72 -6.26 0.31
C SER A 256 -0.32 -5.69 0.13
N LEU A 257 -0.20 -4.39 0.37
CA LEU A 257 1.08 -3.70 0.52
C LEU A 257 1.24 -3.25 1.97
N MET A 258 2.45 -3.39 2.52
CA MET A 258 2.73 -3.05 3.90
C MET A 258 4.02 -2.21 3.98
N LEU A 259 3.99 -1.15 4.76
CA LEU A 259 5.13 -0.29 5.07
C LEU A 259 5.13 0.02 6.58
N ASN A 260 6.31 0.10 7.21
CA ASN A 260 6.47 0.29 8.67
C ASN A 260 5.44 -0.54 9.49
N LYS A 261 5.29 -1.82 9.12
CA LYS A 261 4.39 -2.81 9.75
C LYS A 261 2.90 -2.49 9.69
N THR A 262 2.49 -1.45 8.97
CA THR A 262 1.09 -1.13 8.69
C THR A 262 0.70 -1.43 7.25
N TYR A 263 -0.56 -1.78 7.03
CA TYR A 263 -1.09 -1.96 5.69
C TYR A 263 -1.39 -0.61 5.06
N ILE A 264 -0.98 -0.44 3.81
CA ILE A 264 -1.20 0.77 3.01
C ILE A 264 -1.89 0.41 1.71
N ASP A 265 -2.58 1.39 1.13
CA ASP A 265 -3.32 1.23 -0.12
C ASP A 265 -2.36 1.00 -1.30
N PRO A 266 -2.41 -0.18 -1.94
CA PRO A 266 -1.51 -0.50 -3.05
C PRO A 266 -1.69 0.41 -4.26
N GLU A 267 -2.87 1.03 -4.44
CA GLU A 267 -3.14 1.91 -5.60
C GLU A 267 -2.22 3.13 -5.63
N TYR A 268 -1.67 3.57 -4.48
CA TYR A 268 -0.70 4.68 -4.45
C TYR A 268 0.64 4.35 -5.11
N PHE A 269 0.99 3.07 -5.26
CA PHE A 269 2.22 2.61 -5.89
C PHE A 269 2.06 2.21 -7.36
N LEU A 270 0.82 2.10 -7.83
CA LEU A 270 0.51 1.81 -9.24
C LEU A 270 0.63 3.07 -10.10
N GLU A 271 0.84 2.89 -11.42
CA GLU A 271 0.83 3.97 -12.43
C GLU A 271 1.77 5.14 -12.09
N ASN A 272 2.90 4.87 -11.39
CA ASN A 272 3.87 5.87 -10.94
C ASN A 272 3.34 6.95 -9.98
N ARG A 273 2.16 6.82 -9.41
CA ARG A 273 1.51 7.88 -8.57
C ARG A 273 2.42 8.39 -7.46
N ILE A 274 3.10 7.51 -6.73
CA ILE A 274 4.05 7.92 -5.68
C ILE A 274 5.26 8.65 -6.24
N ILE A 275 5.72 8.30 -7.44
CA ILE A 275 6.85 8.94 -8.12
C ILE A 275 6.47 10.34 -8.60
N ASP A 276 5.26 10.49 -9.12
CA ASP A 276 4.73 11.79 -9.54
C ASP A 276 4.58 12.74 -8.34
N TYR A 277 4.18 12.19 -7.17
CA TYR A 277 4.12 12.97 -5.94
C TYR A 277 5.49 13.47 -5.47
N PHE A 278 6.57 12.69 -5.64
CA PHE A 278 7.93 13.20 -5.36
C PHE A 278 8.29 14.37 -6.27
N SER A 279 7.91 14.31 -7.55
CA SER A 279 8.18 15.39 -8.49
C SER A 279 7.47 16.68 -8.09
N LEU A 280 6.21 16.60 -7.64
CA LEU A 280 5.46 17.74 -7.10
C LEU A 280 6.08 18.34 -5.83
N LYS A 281 6.76 17.55 -5.02
CA LYS A 281 7.46 18.03 -3.80
C LYS A 281 8.81 18.71 -4.09
N LEU A 282 9.27 18.66 -5.33
CA LEU A 282 10.53 19.30 -5.77
C LEU A 282 10.29 20.63 -6.50
N GLU A 283 9.05 20.89 -6.92
CA GLU A 283 8.60 22.18 -7.44
C GLU A 283 8.25 23.14 -6.29
#